data_b0a5c3392503c1ba8e6ad7d5716abb0e
#
_entry.id   b0a5c3392503c1ba8e6ad7d5716abb0e
#
_cell.length_a   1.000
_cell.length_b   1.000
_cell.length_c   1.000
_cell.angle_alpha   90.00
_cell.angle_beta   90.00
_cell.angle_gamma   90.00
#
_symmetry.space_group_name_H-M   'P 1'
#
loop_
_entity.id
_entity.type
_entity.pdbx_description
1 polymer ?
#
loop_
_entity_poly.entity_id
_entity_poly.type
_entity_poly.pdbx_seq_one_letter_code
_entity_poly.pdbx_strand_id
1 'polypeptide(L)'
;MEQSFNILKTKNHSKLDLKIIFSIAVLGIALGILAISFQDDSAQITVMPSDALENPISSELVMMETDGVKHLIPLEKIKSGGPPKDGIPSIDHPVFSDVANSNFMSDSDTVIGLEINGEAKAYPIFILVWHEIVNDRVGGIPVSVTYCPLCYTNQVFERMIDGQEVEFGTSGKLYNSNLLMYDRYTESYWS
;
A
#
# COMPACT_ATOMS: atom_id res chain seq x y z
N MET A 1 24.26 -9.40 4.19
CA MET A 1 23.44 -8.88 5.31
C MET A 1 22.00 -9.22 4.97
N GLU A 2 21.45 -10.17 5.69
CA GLU A 2 20.08 -10.60 5.50
C GLU A 2 19.18 -9.55 6.16
N GLN A 3 18.43 -8.80 5.36
CA GLN A 3 17.47 -7.83 5.89
C GLN A 3 16.25 -8.59 6.38
N SER A 4 15.89 -8.46 7.65
CA SER A 4 14.65 -9.02 8.17
C SER A 4 13.49 -8.06 7.91
N PHE A 5 12.51 -8.53 7.15
CA PHE A 5 11.26 -7.81 6.92
C PHE A 5 10.20 -8.19 7.96
N ASN A 6 9.47 -7.19 8.43
CA ASN A 6 8.26 -7.40 9.23
C ASN A 6 7.02 -7.29 8.34
N ILE A 7 6.08 -8.21 8.49
CA ILE A 7 4.88 -8.30 7.68
C ILE A 7 3.65 -8.03 8.53
N LEU A 8 2.83 -7.09 8.08
CA LEU A 8 1.54 -6.75 8.69
C LEU A 8 0.60 -7.96 8.68
N LYS A 9 -0.02 -8.28 9.81
CA LYS A 9 -1.02 -9.35 9.91
C LYS A 9 -2.31 -8.88 10.55
N THR A 10 -3.43 -9.50 10.18
CA THR A 10 -4.73 -9.32 10.84
C THR A 10 -4.95 -10.38 11.92
N LYS A 11 -5.69 -10.02 12.97
CA LYS A 11 -6.18 -10.95 13.99
C LYS A 11 -7.37 -11.74 13.44
N ASN A 12 -7.18 -12.97 13.05
CA ASN A 12 -8.17 -13.98 12.61
C ASN A 12 -8.25 -14.27 11.11
N HIS A 13 -7.64 -15.39 10.71
CA HIS A 13 -8.19 -16.23 9.67
C HIS A 13 -8.17 -17.68 10.14
N SER A 14 -9.35 -18.28 10.20
CA SER A 14 -9.55 -19.71 10.43
C SER A 14 -8.83 -20.53 9.36
N LYS A 15 -8.02 -21.49 9.80
CA LYS A 15 -7.33 -22.44 8.92
C LYS A 15 -8.35 -23.23 8.10
N LEU A 16 -8.27 -23.13 6.79
CA LEU A 16 -8.88 -24.08 5.88
C LEU A 16 -7.84 -25.17 5.61
N ASP A 17 -8.14 -26.40 6.06
CA ASP A 17 -7.29 -27.56 5.82
C ASP A 17 -7.25 -27.93 4.34
N LEU A 18 -6.07 -27.77 3.73
CA LEU A 18 -5.79 -28.25 2.38
C LEU A 18 -5.12 -29.62 2.46
N LYS A 19 -5.91 -30.67 2.72
CA LYS A 19 -5.57 -32.07 2.38
C LYS A 19 -6.57 -32.50 1.35
N ILE A 20 -6.13 -32.66 0.12
CA ILE A 20 -6.62 -33.50 -0.98
C ILE A 20 -6.06 -32.91 -2.27
N ILE A 21 -5.06 -33.56 -2.85
CA ILE A 21 -4.93 -34.04 -4.22
C ILE A 21 -3.47 -34.42 -4.45
N PHE A 22 -3.13 -35.63 -4.09
CA PHE A 22 -2.05 -36.38 -4.74
C PHE A 22 -2.63 -37.72 -5.14
N SER A 23 -2.83 -37.93 -6.42
CA SER A 23 -2.72 -39.25 -7.07
C SER A 23 -2.98 -39.14 -8.56
N ILE A 24 -2.17 -39.89 -9.30
CA ILE A 24 -2.29 -40.32 -10.71
C ILE A 24 -1.62 -39.41 -11.74
N ALA A 25 -0.42 -39.74 -12.21
CA ALA A 25 -0.20 -40.60 -13.37
C ALA A 25 1.28 -40.77 -13.67
N VAL A 26 1.76 -41.97 -13.50
CA VAL A 26 2.98 -42.49 -14.16
C VAL A 26 2.51 -43.12 -15.47
N LEU A 27 3.00 -42.72 -16.61
CA LEU A 27 3.54 -43.49 -17.73
C LEU A 27 3.60 -42.68 -19.02
N GLY A 28 4.76 -42.70 -19.70
CA GLY A 28 4.84 -42.28 -21.10
C GLY A 28 6.23 -41.73 -21.48
N ILE A 29 7.13 -42.60 -21.80
CA ILE A 29 8.48 -42.38 -22.38
C ILE A 29 8.31 -41.82 -23.81
N ALA A 30 9.04 -40.75 -24.15
CA ALA A 30 9.90 -40.67 -25.33
C ALA A 30 10.49 -39.28 -25.55
N LEU A 31 11.78 -39.20 -25.51
CA LEU A 31 12.72 -38.31 -26.19
C LEU A 31 12.15 -37.13 -27.00
N GLY A 32 12.33 -35.94 -26.48
CA GLY A 32 12.28 -34.69 -27.19
C GLY A 32 12.99 -33.63 -26.35
N ILE A 33 14.27 -33.40 -26.61
CA ILE A 33 15.03 -32.29 -26.03
C ILE A 33 14.42 -31.01 -26.60
N LEU A 34 13.47 -30.43 -25.88
CA LEU A 34 13.05 -29.05 -26.10
C LEU A 34 13.74 -28.23 -25.01
N ALA A 35 14.78 -27.53 -25.41
CA ALA A 35 15.37 -26.51 -24.57
C ALA A 35 14.33 -25.40 -24.36
N ILE A 36 13.55 -25.50 -23.28
CA ILE A 36 12.76 -24.39 -22.79
C ILE A 36 13.77 -23.46 -22.16
N SER A 37 14.11 -22.41 -22.86
CA SER A 37 14.76 -21.25 -22.28
C SER A 37 13.85 -20.74 -21.20
N PHE A 38 14.17 -21.00 -19.94
CA PHE A 38 13.59 -20.26 -18.82
C PHE A 38 14.06 -18.81 -19.00
N GLN A 39 13.17 -18.01 -19.51
CA GLN A 39 13.32 -16.56 -19.47
C GLN A 39 13.10 -16.22 -18.01
N ASP A 40 14.21 -15.87 -17.36
CA ASP A 40 14.20 -15.37 -15.97
C ASP A 40 13.46 -14.01 -16.02
N ASP A 41 12.18 -14.04 -15.71
CA ASP A 41 11.34 -12.85 -15.58
C ASP A 41 11.62 -12.22 -14.21
N SER A 42 12.91 -11.92 -13.98
CA SER A 42 13.32 -11.11 -12.85
C SER A 42 12.65 -9.75 -13.00
N ALA A 43 11.71 -9.47 -12.11
CA ALA A 43 11.02 -8.18 -12.04
C ALA A 43 12.08 -7.07 -12.06
N GLN A 44 12.16 -6.36 -13.18
CA GLN A 44 13.05 -5.22 -13.33
C GLN A 44 12.54 -4.13 -12.40
N ILE A 45 13.22 -3.93 -11.27
CA ILE A 45 13.02 -2.74 -10.45
C ILE A 45 13.51 -1.57 -11.29
N THR A 46 12.57 -0.86 -11.91
CA THR A 46 12.88 0.41 -12.57
C THR A 46 13.11 1.46 -11.48
N VAL A 47 14.35 1.64 -11.09
CA VAL A 47 14.74 2.76 -10.24
C VAL A 47 14.65 4.01 -11.09
N MET A 48 13.77 4.94 -10.74
CA MET A 48 13.76 6.25 -11.38
C MET A 48 15.12 6.91 -11.17
N PRO A 49 15.75 7.42 -12.23
CA PRO A 49 17.02 8.12 -12.11
C PRO A 49 16.85 9.36 -11.21
N SER A 50 17.85 9.64 -10.39
CA SER A 50 17.83 10.73 -9.41
C SER A 50 17.63 12.11 -10.01
N ASP A 51 17.92 12.28 -11.28
CA ASP A 51 17.69 13.49 -12.06
C ASP A 51 16.21 13.73 -12.41
N ALA A 52 15.36 12.70 -12.34
CA ALA A 52 13.91 12.87 -12.46
C ALA A 52 13.29 13.60 -11.25
N LEU A 53 14.03 13.69 -10.14
CA LEU A 53 13.63 14.43 -8.94
C LEU A 53 14.06 15.92 -8.99
N GLU A 54 14.93 16.32 -9.94
CA GLU A 54 15.45 17.69 -10.05
C GLU A 54 14.58 18.63 -10.88
N ASN A 55 13.54 18.14 -11.54
CA ASN A 55 12.52 18.98 -12.15
C ASN A 55 11.26 18.96 -11.29
N PRO A 56 11.12 19.85 -10.31
CA PRO A 56 9.84 20.05 -9.69
C PRO A 56 8.88 20.43 -10.82
N ILE A 57 7.79 19.66 -10.96
CA ILE A 57 6.63 20.12 -11.71
C ILE A 57 6.20 21.40 -11.01
N SER A 58 6.75 22.52 -11.44
CA SER A 58 6.34 23.85 -11.00
C SER A 58 5.02 24.20 -11.70
N SER A 59 4.00 23.37 -11.55
CA SER A 59 2.65 23.86 -11.61
C SER A 59 2.52 24.71 -10.35
N GLU A 60 2.54 26.02 -10.54
CA GLU A 60 2.26 26.98 -9.48
C GLU A 60 0.97 26.51 -8.78
N LEU A 61 1.10 26.03 -7.53
CA LEU A 61 -0.05 25.58 -6.76
C LEU A 61 -0.88 26.81 -6.43
N VAL A 62 -1.97 26.99 -7.19
CA VAL A 62 -2.87 28.12 -7.01
C VAL A 62 -3.85 27.78 -5.89
N MET A 63 -3.76 28.49 -4.77
CA MET A 63 -4.75 28.41 -3.72
C MET A 63 -6.08 28.99 -4.22
N MET A 64 -7.13 28.18 -4.18
CA MET A 64 -8.52 28.56 -4.48
C MET A 64 -9.31 28.70 -3.18
N GLU A 65 -10.40 29.44 -3.21
CA GLU A 65 -11.35 29.53 -2.10
C GLU A 65 -12.78 29.44 -2.64
N THR A 66 -13.57 28.55 -2.08
CA THR A 66 -15.00 28.37 -2.41
C THR A 66 -15.78 28.27 -1.10
N ASP A 67 -16.73 29.17 -0.88
CA ASP A 67 -17.57 29.24 0.32
C ASP A 67 -16.75 29.23 1.64
N GLY A 68 -15.61 29.92 1.64
CA GLY A 68 -14.71 30.01 2.80
C GLY A 68 -13.78 28.79 2.97
N VAL A 69 -13.84 27.79 2.09
CA VAL A 69 -12.97 26.62 2.11
C VAL A 69 -11.80 26.85 1.19
N LYS A 70 -10.57 26.81 1.74
CA LYS A 70 -9.33 26.86 0.96
C LYS A 70 -8.98 25.50 0.39
N HIS A 71 -8.65 25.47 -0.90
CA HIS A 71 -8.33 24.21 -1.58
C HIS A 71 -7.32 24.40 -2.71
N LEU A 72 -6.57 23.35 -3.01
CA LEU A 72 -5.60 23.28 -4.12
C LEU A 72 -6.14 22.49 -5.31
N ILE A 73 -7.25 21.75 -5.12
CA ILE A 73 -7.89 20.94 -6.16
C ILE A 73 -9.31 21.41 -6.40
N PRO A 74 -9.84 21.31 -7.63
CA PRO A 74 -11.24 21.67 -7.91
C PRO A 74 -12.21 20.77 -7.13
N LEU A 75 -13.04 21.35 -6.27
CA LEU A 75 -13.94 20.60 -5.37
C LEU A 75 -14.96 19.75 -6.15
N GLU A 76 -15.39 20.21 -7.32
CA GLU A 76 -16.33 19.50 -8.19
C GLU A 76 -15.75 18.21 -8.81
N LYS A 77 -14.44 18.05 -8.79
CA LYS A 77 -13.74 16.84 -9.26
C LYS A 77 -13.61 15.77 -8.18
N ILE A 78 -13.90 16.09 -6.94
CA ILE A 78 -13.95 15.12 -5.86
C ILE A 78 -15.18 14.23 -6.05
N LYS A 79 -14.96 12.91 -6.06
CA LYS A 79 -16.00 11.90 -6.28
C LYS A 79 -16.23 11.09 -5.00
N SER A 80 -17.44 10.54 -4.87
CA SER A 80 -17.71 9.56 -3.82
C SER A 80 -17.10 8.22 -4.20
N GLY A 81 -16.42 7.58 -3.24
CA GLY A 81 -15.96 6.20 -3.34
C GLY A 81 -16.99 5.17 -2.84
N GLY A 82 -18.12 5.64 -2.30
CA GLY A 82 -19.22 4.82 -1.77
C GLY A 82 -19.32 4.85 -0.24
N PRO A 83 -18.34 4.37 0.52
CA PRO A 83 -18.38 4.41 1.98
C PRO A 83 -18.42 5.86 2.52
N PRO A 84 -19.05 6.08 3.69
CA PRO A 84 -18.94 7.37 4.38
C PRO A 84 -17.54 7.56 4.99
N LYS A 85 -17.26 8.73 5.52
CA LYS A 85 -16.05 8.99 6.32
C LYS A 85 -15.92 7.95 7.42
N ASP A 86 -14.71 7.35 7.55
CA ASP A 86 -14.38 6.22 8.43
C ASP A 86 -15.25 4.96 8.24
N GLY A 87 -15.98 4.86 7.14
CA GLY A 87 -16.73 3.66 6.78
C GLY A 87 -15.81 2.47 6.44
N ILE A 88 -14.56 2.75 6.09
CA ILE A 88 -13.46 1.80 5.99
C ILE A 88 -12.49 2.13 7.14
N PRO A 89 -12.31 1.24 8.13
CA PRO A 89 -11.48 1.54 9.29
C PRO A 89 -9.99 1.50 8.93
N SER A 90 -9.25 2.59 9.14
CA SER A 90 -7.79 2.60 9.04
C SER A 90 -7.15 1.73 10.13
N ILE A 91 -5.93 1.26 9.89
CA ILE A 91 -5.13 0.55 10.90
C ILE A 91 -4.22 1.58 11.59
N ASP A 92 -4.51 1.90 12.85
CA ASP A 92 -3.76 2.91 13.60
C ASP A 92 -2.71 2.28 14.54
N HIS A 93 -2.84 1.00 14.83
CA HIS A 93 -1.92 0.22 15.66
C HIS A 93 -1.54 -1.09 14.95
N PRO A 94 -0.73 -1.02 13.89
CA PRO A 94 -0.37 -2.20 13.10
C PRO A 94 0.44 -3.19 13.93
N VAL A 95 0.15 -4.48 13.74
CA VAL A 95 0.89 -5.56 14.36
C VAL A 95 1.59 -6.35 13.27
N PHE A 96 2.89 -6.51 13.41
CA PHE A 96 3.72 -7.21 12.45
C PHE A 96 4.14 -8.60 12.94
N SER A 97 4.49 -9.46 12.01
CA SER A 97 5.21 -10.71 12.27
C SER A 97 6.46 -10.76 11.41
N ASP A 98 7.48 -11.47 11.88
CA ASP A 98 8.66 -11.76 11.09
C ASP A 98 8.30 -12.67 9.91
N VAL A 99 9.13 -12.67 8.88
CA VAL A 99 8.97 -13.50 7.67
C VAL A 99 8.81 -14.98 8.04
N ALA A 100 9.59 -15.48 9.00
CA ALA A 100 9.51 -16.88 9.44
C ALA A 100 8.14 -17.28 10.03
N ASN A 101 7.36 -16.32 10.52
CA ASN A 101 6.04 -16.50 11.13
C ASN A 101 4.88 -15.99 10.24
N SER A 102 5.15 -15.74 8.96
CA SER A 102 4.17 -15.20 8.01
C SER A 102 3.43 -16.26 7.18
N ASN A 103 3.15 -17.42 7.78
CA ASN A 103 2.47 -18.55 7.11
C ASN A 103 1.08 -18.23 6.54
N PHE A 104 0.57 -17.03 6.80
CA PHE A 104 -0.68 -16.51 6.22
C PHE A 104 -0.46 -15.89 4.83
N MET A 105 0.79 -15.74 4.40
CA MET A 105 1.21 -15.21 3.09
C MET A 105 1.61 -16.34 2.16
N SER A 106 1.49 -16.11 0.86
CA SER A 106 2.06 -16.93 -0.21
C SER A 106 3.08 -16.12 -1.01
N ASP A 107 3.96 -16.80 -1.75
CA ASP A 107 5.02 -16.17 -2.58
C ASP A 107 4.43 -15.29 -3.71
N SER A 108 3.15 -15.50 -4.06
CA SER A 108 2.43 -14.72 -5.07
C SER A 108 1.69 -13.49 -4.52
N ASP A 109 1.66 -13.31 -3.20
CA ASP A 109 0.95 -12.19 -2.60
C ASP A 109 1.72 -10.88 -2.80
N THR A 110 1.01 -9.86 -3.27
CA THR A 110 1.58 -8.53 -3.49
C THR A 110 1.61 -7.74 -2.18
N VAL A 111 2.72 -7.05 -1.97
CA VAL A 111 2.92 -6.18 -0.80
C VAL A 111 3.38 -4.78 -1.21
N ILE A 112 3.13 -3.80 -0.38
CA ILE A 112 3.86 -2.53 -0.40
C ILE A 112 5.05 -2.72 0.52
N GLY A 113 6.27 -2.70 -0.03
CA GLY A 113 7.52 -2.74 0.74
C GLY A 113 7.99 -1.33 1.06
N LEU A 114 8.38 -1.08 2.30
CA LEU A 114 8.92 0.21 2.76
C LEU A 114 10.16 -0.04 3.61
N GLU A 115 11.23 0.68 3.29
CA GLU A 115 12.44 0.69 4.10
C GLU A 115 12.82 2.13 4.42
N ILE A 116 13.00 2.44 5.70
CA ILE A 116 13.44 3.75 6.19
C ILE A 116 14.46 3.50 7.30
N ASN A 117 15.61 4.15 7.21
CA ASN A 117 16.68 4.08 8.23
C ASN A 117 17.08 2.63 8.62
N GLY A 118 17.03 1.68 7.67
CA GLY A 118 17.38 0.28 7.88
C GLY A 118 16.28 -0.57 8.54
N GLU A 119 15.10 -0.01 8.84
CA GLU A 119 13.91 -0.76 9.21
C GLU A 119 13.07 -1.03 7.97
N ALA A 120 12.79 -2.31 7.68
CA ALA A 120 11.99 -2.74 6.55
C ALA A 120 10.67 -3.35 7.01
N LYS A 121 9.57 -2.94 6.38
CA LYS A 121 8.21 -3.47 6.62
C LYS A 121 7.51 -3.78 5.32
N ALA A 122 6.62 -4.77 5.34
CA ALA A 122 5.77 -5.14 4.21
C ALA A 122 4.29 -5.08 4.61
N TYR A 123 3.50 -4.47 3.76
CA TYR A 123 2.06 -4.25 3.96
C TYR A 123 1.30 -5.01 2.86
N PRO A 124 0.71 -6.18 3.17
CA PRO A 124 0.01 -6.99 2.18
C PRO A 124 -1.21 -6.27 1.59
N ILE A 125 -1.31 -6.26 0.27
CA ILE A 125 -2.42 -5.60 -0.45
C ILE A 125 -3.78 -6.19 -0.04
N PHE A 126 -3.88 -7.50 0.19
CA PHE A 126 -5.14 -8.13 0.59
C PHE A 126 -5.65 -7.65 1.97
N ILE A 127 -4.77 -7.11 2.83
CA ILE A 127 -5.16 -6.42 4.07
C ILE A 127 -5.60 -4.99 3.75
N LEU A 128 -4.80 -4.28 2.94
CA LEU A 128 -5.08 -2.89 2.59
C LEU A 128 -6.36 -2.69 1.79
N VAL A 129 -6.82 -3.70 1.04
CA VAL A 129 -8.14 -3.68 0.35
C VAL A 129 -9.29 -3.41 1.34
N TRP A 130 -9.15 -3.81 2.61
CA TRP A 130 -10.19 -3.67 3.64
C TRP A 130 -9.97 -2.49 4.59
N HIS A 131 -8.79 -1.86 4.51
CA HIS A 131 -8.41 -0.83 5.47
C HIS A 131 -7.95 0.47 4.83
N GLU A 132 -7.51 0.43 3.56
CA GLU A 132 -7.04 1.53 2.74
C GLU A 132 -5.85 2.33 3.32
N ILE A 133 -5.78 2.52 4.64
CA ILE A 133 -4.77 3.34 5.33
C ILE A 133 -4.17 2.59 6.51
N VAL A 134 -2.84 2.62 6.63
CA VAL A 134 -2.11 2.17 7.82
C VAL A 134 -1.29 3.34 8.35
N ASN A 135 -1.61 3.80 9.54
CA ASN A 135 -0.81 4.77 10.29
C ASN A 135 0.25 4.01 11.08
N ASP A 136 1.51 4.18 10.71
CA ASP A 136 2.64 3.42 11.27
C ASP A 136 3.84 4.33 11.56
N ARG A 137 4.91 3.73 12.03
CA ARG A 137 6.22 4.34 12.19
C ARG A 137 7.29 3.37 11.70
N VAL A 138 8.12 3.80 10.75
CA VAL A 138 9.19 3.00 10.16
C VAL A 138 10.50 3.74 10.29
N GLY A 139 11.52 3.09 10.83
CA GLY A 139 12.82 3.71 11.07
C GLY A 139 12.75 5.00 11.91
N GLY A 140 11.80 5.07 12.84
CA GLY A 140 11.55 6.25 13.66
C GLY A 140 10.71 7.35 12.98
N ILE A 141 10.40 7.23 11.69
CA ILE A 141 9.59 8.21 10.94
C ILE A 141 8.11 7.81 10.96
N PRO A 142 7.20 8.70 11.38
CA PRO A 142 5.76 8.44 11.29
C PRO A 142 5.31 8.47 9.82
N VAL A 143 4.65 7.40 9.37
CA VAL A 143 4.22 7.24 7.99
C VAL A 143 2.76 6.82 7.88
N SER A 144 2.10 7.22 6.79
CA SER A 144 0.82 6.69 6.37
C SER A 144 1.01 5.91 5.07
N VAL A 145 0.77 4.61 5.11
CA VAL A 145 0.79 3.75 3.94
C VAL A 145 -0.63 3.61 3.42
N THR A 146 -0.86 4.03 2.18
CA THR A 146 -2.19 4.09 1.59
C THR A 146 -2.33 3.17 0.38
N TYR A 147 -3.54 2.65 0.19
CA TYR A 147 -3.90 1.86 -0.99
C TYR A 147 -5.35 2.14 -1.37
N CYS A 148 -5.58 2.57 -2.62
CA CYS A 148 -6.91 2.73 -3.18
C CYS A 148 -7.29 1.49 -4.01
N PRO A 149 -8.17 0.58 -3.53
CA PRO A 149 -8.52 -0.62 -4.26
C PRO A 149 -9.30 -0.34 -5.56
N LEU A 150 -10.07 0.75 -5.60
CA LEU A 150 -10.79 1.18 -6.81
C LEU A 150 -9.87 1.76 -7.88
N CYS A 151 -8.70 2.27 -7.48
CA CYS A 151 -7.77 2.98 -8.34
C CYS A 151 -6.51 2.16 -8.67
N TYR A 152 -6.23 1.11 -7.91
CA TYR A 152 -4.97 0.34 -7.95
C TYR A 152 -3.74 1.23 -7.70
N THR A 153 -3.89 2.25 -6.87
CA THR A 153 -2.81 3.18 -6.52
C THR A 153 -2.40 3.01 -5.07
N ASN A 154 -1.11 3.15 -4.81
CA ASN A 154 -0.56 3.17 -3.47
C ASN A 154 0.43 4.32 -3.31
N GLN A 155 0.50 4.88 -2.12
CA GLN A 155 1.43 5.94 -1.76
C GLN A 155 1.83 5.82 -0.30
N VAL A 156 2.98 6.39 0.04
CA VAL A 156 3.43 6.51 1.42
C VAL A 156 3.71 7.99 1.70
N PHE A 157 3.16 8.50 2.78
CA PHE A 157 3.31 9.88 3.23
C PHE A 157 3.95 9.92 4.60
N GLU A 158 4.74 10.94 4.88
CA GLU A 158 5.11 11.28 6.25
C GLU A 158 3.90 11.90 6.97
N ARG A 159 3.61 11.43 8.20
CA ARG A 159 2.45 11.88 8.99
C ARG A 159 2.78 13.06 9.90
N MET A 160 3.48 14.06 9.38
CA MET A 160 3.82 15.27 10.13
C MET A 160 3.14 16.48 9.49
N ILE A 161 2.32 17.18 10.25
CA ILE A 161 1.66 18.44 9.84
C ILE A 161 2.03 19.49 10.87
N ASP A 162 2.65 20.58 10.43
CA ASP A 162 3.10 21.70 11.29
C ASP A 162 3.94 21.23 12.50
N GLY A 163 4.78 20.21 12.30
CA GLY A 163 5.63 19.64 13.34
C GLY A 163 4.91 18.73 14.31
N GLN A 164 3.64 18.40 14.07
CA GLN A 164 2.84 17.49 14.86
C GLN A 164 2.57 16.18 14.12
N GLU A 165 2.77 15.05 14.80
CA GLU A 165 2.37 13.74 14.28
C GLU A 165 0.85 13.62 14.28
N VAL A 166 0.28 13.25 13.12
CA VAL A 166 -1.15 13.10 12.94
C VAL A 166 -1.52 11.68 12.51
N GLU A 167 -2.77 11.30 12.71
CA GLU A 167 -3.36 10.10 12.13
C GLU A 167 -4.24 10.46 10.94
N PHE A 168 -4.16 9.66 9.88
CA PHE A 168 -5.04 9.78 8.73
C PHE A 168 -6.17 8.75 8.80
N GLY A 169 -7.35 9.17 8.38
CA GLY A 169 -8.54 8.33 8.23
C GLY A 169 -9.06 8.33 6.80
N THR A 170 -9.94 7.38 6.50
CA THR A 170 -10.57 7.26 5.18
C THR A 170 -11.70 8.28 5.05
N SER A 171 -11.69 9.08 3.99
CA SER A 171 -12.75 10.06 3.76
C SER A 171 -13.95 9.49 3.00
N GLY A 172 -13.79 8.33 2.36
CA GLY A 172 -14.74 7.77 1.41
C GLY A 172 -14.82 8.53 0.10
N LYS A 173 -13.84 9.38 -0.20
CA LYS A 173 -13.78 10.22 -1.39
C LYS A 173 -12.55 9.90 -2.25
N LEU A 174 -12.65 10.24 -3.53
CA LEU A 174 -11.63 10.00 -4.55
C LEU A 174 -11.34 11.29 -5.31
N TYR A 175 -10.08 11.45 -5.73
CA TYR A 175 -9.64 12.48 -6.66
C TYR A 175 -8.51 11.93 -7.54
N ASN A 176 -8.56 12.19 -8.86
CA ASN A 176 -7.53 11.81 -9.84
C ASN A 176 -7.00 10.37 -9.70
N SER A 177 -7.92 9.39 -9.64
CA SER A 177 -7.57 7.96 -9.48
C SER A 177 -6.76 7.66 -8.22
N ASN A 178 -7.06 8.36 -7.13
CA ASN A 178 -6.53 8.06 -5.81
C ASN A 178 -7.57 8.32 -4.73
N LEU A 179 -7.39 7.71 -3.55
CA LEU A 179 -8.19 8.03 -2.39
C LEU A 179 -7.83 9.43 -1.88
N LEU A 180 -8.83 10.13 -1.34
CA LEU A 180 -8.61 11.27 -0.46
C LEU A 180 -8.63 10.76 0.97
N MET A 181 -7.54 10.93 1.69
CA MET A 181 -7.51 10.76 3.13
C MET A 181 -7.86 12.08 3.83
N TYR A 182 -8.16 12.05 5.12
CA TYR A 182 -8.24 13.24 5.94
C TYR A 182 -7.36 13.08 7.17
N ASP A 183 -6.76 14.16 7.66
CA ASP A 183 -6.09 14.14 8.94
C ASP A 183 -7.10 14.36 10.08
N ARG A 184 -6.92 13.63 11.19
CA ARG A 184 -7.81 13.70 12.35
C ARG A 184 -7.55 14.91 13.26
N TYR A 185 -6.54 15.71 12.92
CA TYR A 185 -6.19 16.89 13.70
C TYR A 185 -6.86 18.15 13.14
N THR A 186 -6.72 18.40 11.84
CA THR A 186 -7.30 19.59 11.19
C THR A 186 -8.58 19.29 10.42
N GLU A 187 -8.92 18.03 10.22
CA GLU A 187 -10.03 17.56 9.37
C GLU A 187 -9.86 17.93 7.88
N SER A 188 -8.63 18.32 7.49
CA SER A 188 -8.30 18.64 6.10
C SER A 188 -8.20 17.39 5.24
N TYR A 189 -8.51 17.51 3.94
CA TYR A 189 -8.36 16.44 2.96
C TYR A 189 -7.01 16.52 2.26
N TRP A 190 -6.41 15.33 2.03
CA TRP A 190 -5.10 15.14 1.43
C TRP A 190 -5.15 14.10 0.31
N SER A 191 -4.35 14.31 -0.77
CA SER A 191 -4.22 13.38 -1.90
C SER A 191 -2.79 13.31 -2.39
#